data_32e7be1196e0aeed29bfc88e17163edd
#
_entry.id   32e7be1196e0aeed29bfc88e17163edd
#
_cell.length_a   1.000
_cell.length_b   1.000
_cell.length_c   1.000
_cell.angle_alpha   90.00
_cell.angle_beta   90.00
_cell.angle_gamma   90.00
#
_symmetry.space_group_name_H-M   'P 1'
#
loop_
_entity.id
_entity.type
_entity.pdbx_description
1 polymer ?
#
loop_
_entity_poly.entity_id
_entity_poly.type
_entity_poly.pdbx_seq_one_letter_code
_entity_poly.pdbx_strand_id
1 'polypeptide(L)'
;MQDDAPAPAPEENDEIVVAAPRRSTWSEMKTAEDWWAIWIGGGLLLICFLAVYLSLPADFSEQLQAAETSGEKVSVHSPLKSWLGKPGSWNQNPLDSLFPAEKSNLILPLCVVFLISLAGFSLAVKAMGHTVVKFAVGFLGVFLLAILAYVLT
;
A
#
# COMPACT_ATOMS: atom_id res chain seq x y z
N MET A 1 -35.64 63.90 29.68
CA MET A 1 -34.58 63.54 28.68
C MET A 1 -33.99 62.22 29.18
N GLN A 2 -34.52 61.14 28.65
CA GLN A 2 -34.27 59.80 29.14
C GLN A 2 -33.37 59.17 28.10
N ASP A 3 -32.14 58.91 28.51
CA ASP A 3 -31.11 58.27 27.66
C ASP A 3 -31.50 56.79 27.49
N ASP A 4 -32.03 56.46 26.33
CA ASP A 4 -32.15 55.06 25.89
C ASP A 4 -30.79 54.54 25.43
N ALA A 5 -30.08 53.89 26.34
CA ALA A 5 -28.92 53.11 26.00
C ALA A 5 -29.35 51.84 25.27
N PRO A 6 -28.76 51.49 24.10
CA PRO A 6 -29.08 50.25 23.40
C PRO A 6 -28.65 49.04 24.22
N ALA A 7 -29.54 48.03 24.26
CA ALA A 7 -29.29 46.76 24.92
C ALA A 7 -28.05 46.08 24.29
N PRO A 8 -27.18 45.42 25.09
CA PRO A 8 -26.05 44.67 24.57
C PRO A 8 -26.56 43.52 23.68
N ALA A 9 -25.89 43.37 22.54
CA ALA A 9 -26.12 42.27 21.61
C ALA A 9 -25.91 40.92 22.33
N PRO A 10 -26.69 39.89 22.05
CA PRO A 10 -26.45 38.56 22.62
C PRO A 10 -25.09 38.08 22.19
N GLU A 11 -24.25 37.72 23.16
CA GLU A 11 -22.98 36.99 22.92
C GLU A 11 -23.34 35.69 22.25
N GLU A 12 -22.96 35.57 20.98
CA GLU A 12 -23.01 34.35 20.20
C GLU A 12 -21.97 33.43 20.83
N ASN A 13 -22.41 32.60 21.78
CA ASN A 13 -21.60 31.51 22.29
C ASN A 13 -21.37 30.53 21.14
N ASP A 14 -20.22 30.68 20.46
CA ASP A 14 -19.63 29.63 19.62
C ASP A 14 -19.33 28.42 20.51
N GLU A 15 -20.39 27.71 20.88
CA GLU A 15 -20.28 26.38 21.47
C GLU A 15 -19.64 25.48 20.38
N ILE A 16 -18.32 25.29 20.48
CA ILE A 16 -17.62 24.31 19.68
C ILE A 16 -18.26 22.96 20.00
N VAL A 17 -19.25 22.58 19.21
CA VAL A 17 -19.83 21.24 19.25
C VAL A 17 -18.75 20.29 18.83
N VAL A 18 -17.97 19.83 19.80
CA VAL A 18 -17.07 18.70 19.61
C VAL A 18 -17.98 17.53 19.26
N ALA A 19 -18.09 17.24 17.97
CA ALA A 19 -18.86 16.11 17.48
C ALA A 19 -18.35 14.87 18.23
N ALA A 20 -19.22 14.25 19.02
CA ALA A 20 -18.92 13.02 19.71
C ALA A 20 -18.38 12.00 18.68
N PRO A 21 -17.33 11.24 19.02
CA PRO A 21 -16.74 10.28 18.08
C PRO A 21 -17.86 9.34 17.61
N ARG A 22 -18.17 9.38 16.31
CA ARG A 22 -19.15 8.47 15.70
C ARG A 22 -18.69 7.06 15.99
N ARG A 23 -19.53 6.29 16.66
CA ARG A 23 -19.28 4.87 16.85
C ARG A 23 -19.25 4.25 15.45
N SER A 24 -18.08 3.76 15.06
CA SER A 24 -17.89 3.05 13.79
C SER A 24 -18.86 1.87 13.74
N THR A 25 -19.82 1.94 12.84
CA THR A 25 -20.75 0.84 12.57
C THR A 25 -20.07 -0.09 11.56
N TRP A 26 -20.36 -1.38 11.60
CA TRP A 26 -19.85 -2.36 10.63
C TRP A 26 -20.03 -1.96 9.15
N SER A 27 -21.07 -1.20 8.86
CA SER A 27 -21.31 -0.63 7.52
C SER A 27 -20.30 0.43 7.15
N GLU A 28 -19.87 1.27 8.09
CA GLU A 28 -18.85 2.29 7.86
C GLU A 28 -17.48 1.64 7.61
N MET A 29 -17.18 0.56 8.31
CA MET A 29 -15.95 -0.23 8.07
C MET A 29 -15.84 -0.78 6.64
N LYS A 30 -16.98 -1.03 5.97
CA LYS A 30 -17.01 -1.54 4.60
C LYS A 30 -16.96 -0.44 3.54
N THR A 31 -17.34 0.79 3.90
CA THR A 31 -17.47 1.90 2.95
C THR A 31 -16.41 2.98 3.12
N ALA A 32 -15.74 3.06 4.28
CA ALA A 32 -14.70 4.05 4.53
C ALA A 32 -13.35 3.60 3.92
N GLU A 33 -12.71 4.51 3.19
CA GLU A 33 -11.43 4.27 2.50
C GLU A 33 -10.31 3.86 3.47
N ASP A 34 -10.29 4.46 4.66
CA ASP A 34 -9.27 4.19 5.69
C ASP A 34 -9.27 2.72 6.12
N TRP A 35 -10.45 2.11 6.27
CA TRP A 35 -10.57 0.70 6.63
C TRP A 35 -10.09 -0.23 5.52
N TRP A 36 -10.35 0.14 4.26
CA TRP A 36 -9.86 -0.63 3.13
C TRP A 36 -8.34 -0.57 3.00
N ALA A 37 -7.71 0.56 3.31
CA ALA A 37 -6.25 0.65 3.38
C ALA A 37 -5.68 -0.33 4.42
N ILE A 38 -6.30 -0.41 5.61
CA ILE A 38 -5.91 -1.36 6.67
C ILE A 38 -6.10 -2.82 6.22
N TRP A 39 -7.25 -3.14 5.60
CA TRP A 39 -7.53 -4.50 5.14
C TRP A 39 -6.59 -4.95 4.03
N ILE A 40 -6.34 -4.10 3.04
CA ILE A 40 -5.42 -4.42 1.94
C ILE A 40 -3.99 -4.52 2.47
N GLY A 41 -3.54 -3.53 3.24
CA GLY A 41 -2.18 -3.51 3.80
C GLY A 41 -1.93 -4.68 4.74
N GLY A 42 -2.86 -4.94 5.68
CA GLY A 42 -2.79 -6.07 6.59
C GLY A 42 -2.85 -7.42 5.88
N GLY A 43 -3.71 -7.55 4.87
CA GLY A 43 -3.80 -8.74 4.04
C GLY A 43 -2.52 -9.03 3.27
N LEU A 44 -1.92 -8.02 2.64
CA LEU A 44 -0.64 -8.15 1.94
C LEU A 44 0.49 -8.54 2.91
N LEU A 45 0.53 -7.89 4.08
CA LEU A 45 1.52 -8.21 5.11
C LEU A 45 1.37 -9.66 5.59
N LEU A 46 0.14 -10.12 5.82
CA LEU A 46 -0.14 -11.48 6.21
C LEU A 46 0.28 -12.49 5.13
N ILE A 47 -0.02 -12.21 3.86
CA ILE A 47 0.39 -13.05 2.74
C ILE A 47 1.91 -13.14 2.66
N CYS A 48 2.63 -12.01 2.76
CA CYS A 48 4.08 -11.97 2.76
C CYS A 48 4.66 -12.76 3.94
N PHE A 49 4.09 -12.58 5.13
CA PHE A 49 4.51 -13.31 6.33
C PHE A 49 4.32 -14.82 6.17
N LEU A 50 3.13 -15.25 5.72
CA LEU A 50 2.86 -16.67 5.48
C LEU A 50 3.76 -17.27 4.40
N ALA A 51 4.00 -16.54 3.30
CA ALA A 51 4.87 -16.99 2.23
C ALA A 51 6.30 -17.23 2.72
N VAL A 52 6.84 -16.33 3.53
CA VAL A 52 8.16 -16.50 4.15
C VAL A 52 8.14 -17.63 5.16
N TYR A 53 7.15 -17.66 6.06
CA TYR A 53 7.03 -18.68 7.11
C TYR A 53 6.96 -20.11 6.54
N LEU A 54 6.16 -20.31 5.48
CA LEU A 54 6.03 -21.60 4.82
C LEU A 54 7.26 -22.00 4.00
N SER A 55 8.13 -21.05 3.66
CA SER A 55 9.37 -21.30 2.93
C SER A 55 10.60 -21.45 3.82
N LEU A 56 10.44 -21.33 5.15
CA LEU A 56 11.53 -21.55 6.09
C LEU A 56 11.99 -23.00 6.05
N PRO A 57 13.29 -23.25 5.97
CA PRO A 57 13.84 -24.61 6.07
C PRO A 57 13.62 -25.19 7.48
N ALA A 58 13.51 -26.50 7.59
CA ALA A 58 13.24 -27.18 8.86
C ALA A 58 14.34 -26.94 9.93
N ASP A 59 15.56 -26.70 9.49
CA ASP A 59 16.74 -26.42 10.31
C ASP A 59 16.96 -24.92 10.61
N PHE A 60 15.97 -24.07 10.30
CA PHE A 60 16.09 -22.61 10.48
C PHE A 60 16.41 -22.19 11.91
N SER A 61 15.86 -22.89 12.91
CA SER A 61 16.16 -22.63 14.32
C SER A 61 17.63 -22.94 14.69
N GLU A 62 18.20 -23.95 14.09
CA GLU A 62 19.62 -24.31 14.30
C GLU A 62 20.54 -23.29 13.61
N GLN A 63 20.16 -22.83 12.40
CA GLN A 63 20.89 -21.76 11.69
C GLN A 63 20.88 -20.45 12.46
N LEU A 64 19.76 -20.09 13.11
CA LEU A 64 19.67 -18.91 13.97
C LEU A 64 20.64 -18.99 15.16
N GLN A 65 20.66 -20.12 15.85
CA GLN A 65 21.55 -20.31 17.02
C GLN A 65 23.03 -20.30 16.60
N ALA A 66 23.35 -20.90 15.45
CA ALA A 66 24.70 -20.86 14.90
C ALA A 66 25.12 -19.44 14.52
N ALA A 67 24.20 -18.66 13.93
CA ALA A 67 24.44 -17.28 13.54
C ALA A 67 24.63 -16.36 14.76
N GLU A 68 23.88 -16.56 15.83
CA GLU A 68 24.08 -15.82 17.10
C GLU A 68 25.47 -16.04 17.68
N THR A 69 25.98 -17.27 17.55
CA THR A 69 27.31 -17.63 18.06
C THR A 69 28.45 -17.12 17.16
N SER A 70 28.23 -17.13 15.83
CA SER A 70 29.26 -16.73 14.84
C SER A 70 29.20 -15.27 14.43
N GLY A 71 28.12 -14.54 14.77
CA GLY A 71 27.87 -13.17 14.29
C GLY A 71 27.53 -13.11 12.79
N GLU A 72 27.24 -14.22 12.16
CA GLU A 72 26.91 -14.34 10.74
C GLU A 72 25.41 -14.03 10.51
N LYS A 73 25.10 -13.38 9.38
CA LYS A 73 23.69 -13.03 9.06
C LYS A 73 22.99 -14.21 8.39
N VAL A 74 21.90 -14.69 9.01
CA VAL A 74 21.05 -15.69 8.34
C VAL A 74 20.29 -15.03 7.20
N SER A 75 20.45 -15.56 5.99
CA SER A 75 19.78 -15.09 4.79
C SER A 75 18.51 -15.91 4.53
N VAL A 76 17.36 -15.30 4.78
CA VAL A 76 16.07 -15.92 4.44
C VAL A 76 15.74 -15.66 2.99
N HIS A 77 15.50 -16.70 2.22
CA HIS A 77 15.11 -16.61 0.82
C HIS A 77 13.59 -16.38 0.72
N SER A 78 13.20 -15.22 0.17
CA SER A 78 11.77 -14.95 -0.05
C SER A 78 11.30 -15.63 -1.35
N PRO A 79 10.30 -16.51 -1.32
CA PRO A 79 9.75 -17.16 -2.52
C PRO A 79 9.05 -16.15 -3.45
N LEU A 80 8.65 -15.00 -2.92
CA LEU A 80 8.00 -13.94 -3.68
C LEU A 80 8.97 -13.15 -4.57
N LYS A 81 10.28 -13.24 -4.32
CA LYS A 81 11.29 -12.48 -5.07
C LYS A 81 11.28 -12.76 -6.57
N SER A 82 10.93 -13.98 -6.98
CA SER A 82 10.83 -14.38 -8.38
C SER A 82 9.58 -13.83 -9.09
N TRP A 83 8.53 -13.51 -8.32
CA TRP A 83 7.23 -13.04 -8.83
C TRP A 83 7.09 -11.52 -8.80
N LEU A 84 7.81 -10.87 -7.88
CA LEU A 84 7.76 -9.43 -7.70
C LEU A 84 8.93 -8.78 -8.44
N GLY A 85 8.65 -8.16 -9.58
CA GLY A 85 9.61 -7.42 -10.37
C GLY A 85 9.64 -5.94 -10.00
N LYS A 86 10.84 -5.38 -10.02
CA LYS A 86 11.05 -3.93 -10.01
C LYS A 86 12.03 -3.60 -11.14
N PRO A 87 11.93 -2.42 -11.78
CA PRO A 87 12.91 -1.98 -12.76
C PRO A 87 14.34 -2.05 -12.18
N GLY A 88 15.31 -2.44 -13.00
CA GLY A 88 16.71 -2.49 -12.61
C GLY A 88 17.39 -1.12 -12.68
N SER A 89 18.64 -1.03 -12.20
CA SER A 89 19.49 0.13 -12.45
C SER A 89 19.99 0.12 -13.90
N TRP A 90 20.19 1.29 -14.47
CA TRP A 90 20.75 1.48 -15.82
C TRP A 90 21.94 2.43 -15.77
N ASN A 91 22.89 2.29 -16.72
CA ASN A 91 24.08 3.14 -16.77
C ASN A 91 24.12 4.02 -18.02
N GLN A 92 23.71 3.50 -19.18
CA GLN A 92 23.80 4.20 -20.48
C GLN A 92 22.42 4.40 -21.12
N ASN A 93 21.52 3.43 -20.96
CA ASN A 93 20.21 3.47 -21.61
C ASN A 93 19.10 3.18 -20.58
N PRO A 94 18.13 4.08 -20.38
CA PRO A 94 17.01 3.85 -19.45
C PRO A 94 16.20 2.58 -19.75
N LEU A 95 16.17 2.13 -20.99
CA LEU A 95 15.48 0.89 -21.39
C LEU A 95 16.11 -0.37 -20.79
N ASP A 96 17.39 -0.33 -20.46
CA ASP A 96 18.10 -1.46 -19.84
C ASP A 96 17.54 -1.78 -18.44
N SER A 97 16.89 -0.82 -17.79
CA SER A 97 16.18 -1.05 -16.52
C SER A 97 15.00 -2.01 -16.64
N LEU A 98 14.36 -2.06 -17.82
CA LEU A 98 13.22 -2.94 -18.11
C LEU A 98 13.65 -4.21 -18.88
N PHE A 99 14.72 -4.11 -19.69
CA PHE A 99 15.25 -5.15 -20.54
C PHE A 99 16.74 -5.39 -20.27
N PRO A 100 17.13 -5.86 -19.06
CA PRO A 100 18.51 -6.12 -18.76
C PRO A 100 19.04 -7.24 -19.63
N ALA A 101 20.24 -7.06 -20.21
CA ALA A 101 20.85 -8.00 -21.15
C ALA A 101 21.12 -9.40 -20.55
N GLU A 102 21.28 -9.47 -19.23
CA GLU A 102 21.61 -10.71 -18.50
C GLU A 102 20.42 -11.39 -17.81
N LYS A 103 19.23 -10.76 -17.77
CA LYS A 103 18.04 -11.28 -17.07
C LYS A 103 16.87 -11.39 -18.02
N SER A 104 15.99 -12.35 -17.73
CA SER A 104 14.68 -12.44 -18.39
C SER A 104 13.90 -11.14 -18.21
N ASN A 105 13.10 -10.80 -19.21
CA ASN A 105 12.28 -9.59 -19.30
C ASN A 105 11.56 -9.30 -17.99
N LEU A 106 11.78 -8.12 -17.42
CA LEU A 106 11.11 -7.65 -16.20
C LEU A 106 9.66 -7.25 -16.41
N ILE A 107 9.20 -7.22 -17.66
CA ILE A 107 7.81 -6.85 -17.99
C ILE A 107 6.82 -7.83 -17.37
N LEU A 108 7.10 -9.13 -17.44
CA LEU A 108 6.18 -10.15 -16.87
C LEU A 108 5.99 -9.98 -15.37
N PRO A 109 7.04 -9.90 -14.53
CA PRO A 109 6.90 -9.59 -13.11
C PRO A 109 6.22 -8.25 -12.83
N LEU A 110 6.48 -7.21 -13.62
CA LEU A 110 5.79 -5.92 -13.49
C LEU A 110 4.29 -6.03 -13.79
N CYS A 111 3.92 -6.78 -14.84
CA CYS A 111 2.52 -7.08 -15.13
C CYS A 111 1.85 -7.85 -13.99
N VAL A 112 2.53 -8.80 -13.37
CA VAL A 112 2.02 -9.54 -12.20
C VAL A 112 1.75 -8.59 -11.05
N VAL A 113 2.69 -7.71 -10.71
CA VAL A 113 2.51 -6.69 -9.67
C VAL A 113 1.33 -5.78 -9.98
N PHE A 114 1.24 -5.31 -11.23
CA PHE A 114 0.13 -4.48 -11.69
C PHE A 114 -1.22 -5.17 -11.50
N LEU A 115 -1.35 -6.42 -11.97
CA LEU A 115 -2.61 -7.17 -11.91
C LEU A 115 -3.03 -7.48 -10.47
N ILE A 116 -2.09 -7.88 -9.61
CA ILE A 116 -2.37 -8.15 -8.20
C ILE A 116 -2.84 -6.86 -7.50
N SER A 117 -2.14 -5.76 -7.71
CA SER A 117 -2.49 -4.47 -7.13
C SER A 117 -3.83 -3.97 -7.66
N LEU A 118 -4.04 -4.03 -8.98
CA LEU A 118 -5.30 -3.65 -9.62
C LEU A 118 -6.48 -4.48 -9.07
N ALA A 119 -6.31 -5.79 -8.91
CA ALA A 119 -7.35 -6.66 -8.37
C ALA A 119 -7.69 -6.31 -6.92
N GLY A 120 -6.68 -6.14 -6.06
CA GLY A 120 -6.86 -5.77 -4.66
C GLY A 120 -7.59 -4.43 -4.48
N PHE A 121 -7.13 -3.40 -5.17
CA PHE A 121 -7.76 -2.08 -5.10
C PHE A 121 -9.12 -2.02 -5.79
N SER A 122 -9.33 -2.76 -6.89
CA SER A 122 -10.62 -2.84 -7.56
C SER A 122 -11.69 -3.47 -6.67
N LEU A 123 -11.30 -4.45 -5.83
CA LEU A 123 -12.20 -5.05 -4.85
C LEU A 123 -12.68 -4.01 -3.83
N ALA A 124 -11.78 -3.19 -3.31
CA ALA A 124 -12.11 -2.09 -2.40
C ALA A 124 -13.02 -1.05 -3.05
N VAL A 125 -12.66 -0.58 -4.25
CA VAL A 125 -13.43 0.40 -5.02
C VAL A 125 -14.86 -0.10 -5.30
N LYS A 126 -15.00 -1.40 -5.64
CA LYS A 126 -16.30 -2.03 -5.85
C LYS A 126 -17.11 -2.10 -4.55
N ALA A 127 -16.47 -2.45 -3.43
CA ALA A 127 -17.13 -2.52 -2.13
C ALA A 127 -17.60 -1.14 -1.63
N MET A 128 -16.86 -0.08 -1.96
CA MET A 128 -17.25 1.31 -1.70
C MET A 128 -18.33 1.84 -2.66
N GLY A 129 -18.79 1.05 -3.64
CA GLY A 129 -19.83 1.44 -4.59
C GLY A 129 -19.36 2.31 -5.75
N HIS A 130 -18.04 2.45 -5.95
CA HIS A 130 -17.49 3.24 -7.05
C HIS A 130 -17.31 2.43 -8.34
N THR A 131 -17.16 3.14 -9.47
CA THR A 131 -17.01 2.52 -10.79
C THR A 131 -15.59 1.99 -11.00
N VAL A 132 -15.42 0.67 -10.99
CA VAL A 132 -14.12 0.00 -11.15
C VAL A 132 -13.41 0.38 -12.45
N VAL A 133 -14.14 0.53 -13.56
CA VAL A 133 -13.54 0.87 -14.88
C VAL A 133 -12.84 2.23 -14.85
N LYS A 134 -13.48 3.25 -14.26
CA LYS A 134 -12.86 4.58 -14.13
C LYS A 134 -11.62 4.53 -13.27
N PHE A 135 -11.68 3.77 -12.17
CA PHE A 135 -10.55 3.54 -11.30
C PHE A 135 -9.40 2.84 -12.05
N ALA A 136 -9.69 1.75 -12.77
CA ALA A 136 -8.68 0.98 -13.49
C ALA A 136 -7.90 1.82 -14.52
N VAL A 137 -8.59 2.71 -15.25
CA VAL A 137 -7.94 3.62 -16.20
C VAL A 137 -7.02 4.61 -15.48
N GLY A 138 -7.48 5.21 -14.38
CA GLY A 138 -6.66 6.10 -13.56
C GLY A 138 -5.47 5.37 -12.93
N PHE A 139 -5.70 4.17 -12.40
CA PHE A 139 -4.66 3.33 -11.81
C PHE A 139 -3.57 2.95 -12.81
N LEU A 140 -3.95 2.61 -14.06
CA LEU A 140 -2.99 2.35 -15.13
C LEU A 140 -2.09 3.57 -15.38
N GLY A 141 -2.67 4.77 -15.44
CA GLY A 141 -1.89 6.01 -15.61
C GLY A 141 -0.89 6.24 -14.49
N VAL A 142 -1.33 6.09 -13.24
CA VAL A 142 -0.47 6.24 -12.05
C VAL A 142 0.62 5.18 -12.03
N PHE A 143 0.30 3.93 -12.37
CA PHE A 143 1.28 2.85 -12.40
C PHE A 143 2.37 3.08 -13.46
N LEU A 144 1.99 3.55 -14.65
CA LEU A 144 2.96 3.88 -15.70
C LEU A 144 3.85 5.06 -15.29
N LEU A 145 3.28 6.09 -14.65
CA LEU A 145 4.06 7.20 -14.10
C LEU A 145 5.02 6.74 -13.00
N ALA A 146 4.61 5.80 -12.14
CA ALA A 146 5.46 5.24 -11.10
C ALA A 146 6.65 4.46 -11.71
N ILE A 147 6.40 3.65 -12.76
CA ILE A 147 7.49 2.97 -13.50
C ILE A 147 8.43 4.01 -14.11
N LEU A 148 7.90 5.03 -14.77
CA LEU A 148 8.70 6.09 -15.39
C LEU A 148 9.56 6.80 -14.36
N ALA A 149 8.97 7.20 -13.22
CA ALA A 149 9.70 7.83 -12.13
C ALA A 149 10.83 6.94 -11.60
N TYR A 150 10.56 5.63 -11.47
CA TYR A 150 11.57 4.67 -10.99
C TYR A 150 12.71 4.47 -12.00
N VAL A 151 12.40 4.51 -13.30
CA VAL A 151 13.41 4.40 -14.37
C VAL A 151 14.29 5.64 -14.45
N LEU A 152 13.76 6.83 -14.10
CA LEU A 152 14.49 8.10 -14.16
C LEU A 152 15.33 8.40 -12.91
N THR A 153 15.22 7.57 -11.86
CA THR A 153 15.99 7.75 -10.61
C THR A 153 17.27 6.93 -10.64
#